data_03ad2e4052b5e6ea0c585b3a8f4ae344
#
_entry.id   03ad2e4052b5e6ea0c585b3a8f4ae344
#
_cell.length_a   1.000
_cell.length_b   1.000
_cell.length_c   1.000
_cell.angle_alpha   90.00
_cell.angle_beta   90.00
_cell.angle_gamma   90.00
#
_symmetry.space_group_name_H-M   'P 1'
#
loop_
_entity.id
_entity.type
_entity.pdbx_description
1 polymer ?
#
loop_
_entity_poly.entity_id
_entity_poly.type
_entity_poly.pdbx_seq_one_letter_code
_entity_poly.pdbx_strand_id
1 'polypeptide(L)'
;MSNHIEVPLIPDCSACIVNSLKTLIPLLTEDVDEQNSYFSFAFKRISEGYRKKLPPILLSIQLYQELSTMAGVDDPYSEIKRLSQESALKALPFIEKKIDALEGYDRLRACLAASIAGNLIDYNTAEHKPDLGALVDVFESILTEGFALDDSKHLWRSLKSRPGNLLYLADNAGEVILDIPILRFLKELGWKTTFVVKGRAMTNDATEEDVRGTEIEKLATITNSGAWAHGVPIELVSKEFLQLMTQSDLIISKGQANIETVPKIQQKTGVETYYITKAKCSHISQAIGARKGDNVVLRRPIITA
;
A
#
# COMPACT_ATOMS: atom_id res chain seq x y z
N MET A 1 -4.10 19.22 15.22
CA MET A 1 -4.20 19.00 13.77
C MET A 1 -5.49 18.25 13.52
N SER A 2 -6.25 18.61 12.49
CA SER A 2 -7.50 17.91 12.12
C SER A 2 -7.19 16.42 11.91
N ASN A 3 -7.93 15.53 12.58
CA ASN A 3 -7.82 14.08 12.40
C ASN A 3 -8.38 13.60 11.06
N HIS A 4 -8.78 14.52 10.19
CA HIS A 4 -9.43 14.23 8.93
C HIS A 4 -8.44 14.44 7.78
N ILE A 5 -8.11 13.35 7.08
CA ILE A 5 -7.35 13.39 5.83
C ILE A 5 -8.38 13.35 4.71
N GLU A 6 -8.59 14.47 4.04
CA GLU A 6 -9.37 14.53 2.80
C GLU A 6 -8.44 14.78 1.63
N VAL A 7 -8.60 13.98 0.60
CA VAL A 7 -7.86 14.11 -0.66
C VAL A 7 -8.87 14.42 -1.77
N PRO A 8 -9.13 15.71 -2.04
CA PRO A 8 -10.06 16.09 -3.10
C PRO A 8 -9.45 15.88 -4.49
N LEU A 9 -10.31 15.72 -5.49
CA LEU A 9 -9.90 15.66 -6.89
C LEU A 9 -9.41 17.04 -7.35
N ILE A 10 -8.15 17.11 -7.81
CA ILE A 10 -7.52 18.32 -8.35
C ILE A 10 -7.09 18.10 -9.81
N PRO A 11 -6.79 19.17 -10.56
CA PRO A 11 -6.35 19.04 -11.97
C PRO A 11 -5.18 18.09 -12.18
N ASP A 12 -4.19 18.05 -11.26
CA ASP A 12 -3.03 17.17 -11.36
C ASP A 12 -3.40 15.67 -11.30
N CYS A 13 -4.54 15.33 -10.71
CA CYS A 13 -5.04 13.95 -10.68
C CYS A 13 -5.34 13.42 -12.10
N SER A 14 -5.68 14.31 -13.05
CA SER A 14 -5.94 13.91 -14.44
C SER A 14 -4.73 13.28 -15.09
N ALA A 15 -3.54 13.87 -14.92
CA ALA A 15 -2.30 13.33 -15.46
C ALA A 15 -1.96 11.98 -14.83
N CYS A 16 -2.15 11.84 -13.51
CA CYS A 16 -1.92 10.58 -12.80
C CYS A 16 -2.83 9.46 -13.31
N ILE A 17 -4.14 9.73 -13.42
CA ILE A 17 -5.13 8.77 -13.91
C ILE A 17 -4.81 8.36 -15.36
N VAL A 18 -4.52 9.33 -16.24
CA VAL A 18 -4.19 9.02 -17.65
C VAL A 18 -2.90 8.21 -17.76
N ASN A 19 -1.87 8.51 -16.94
CA ASN A 19 -0.64 7.71 -16.91
C ASN A 19 -0.91 6.28 -16.42
N SER A 20 -1.77 6.07 -15.45
CA SER A 20 -2.19 4.74 -15.00
C SER A 20 -2.91 3.96 -16.12
N LEU A 21 -3.79 4.64 -16.89
CA LEU A 21 -4.47 4.04 -18.03
C LEU A 21 -3.51 3.65 -19.17
N LYS A 22 -2.44 4.40 -19.39
CA LYS A 22 -1.39 4.05 -20.38
C LYS A 22 -0.69 2.73 -20.02
N THR A 23 -0.64 2.36 -18.76
CA THR A 23 -0.11 1.06 -18.33
C THR A 23 -1.21 -0.01 -18.38
N LEU A 24 -2.39 0.28 -17.86
CA LEU A 24 -3.48 -0.70 -17.76
C LEU A 24 -3.99 -1.16 -19.13
N ILE A 25 -4.32 -0.22 -20.03
CA ILE A 25 -5.03 -0.53 -21.28
C ILE A 25 -4.24 -1.49 -22.19
N PRO A 26 -2.91 -1.35 -22.39
CA PRO A 26 -2.13 -2.33 -23.14
C PRO A 26 -2.06 -3.72 -22.47
N LEU A 27 -2.27 -3.83 -21.15
CA LEU A 27 -2.35 -5.11 -20.46
C LEU A 27 -3.72 -5.81 -20.64
N LEU A 28 -4.73 -5.07 -21.07
CA LEU A 28 -6.07 -5.60 -21.32
C LEU A 28 -6.22 -6.17 -22.73
N THR A 29 -5.57 -5.57 -23.73
CA THR A 29 -5.62 -5.99 -25.13
C THR A 29 -4.41 -5.49 -25.93
N GLU A 30 -3.97 -6.27 -26.91
CA GLU A 30 -2.94 -5.85 -27.88
C GLU A 30 -3.53 -5.12 -29.10
N ASP A 31 -4.86 -5.18 -29.30
CA ASP A 31 -5.55 -4.54 -30.41
C ASP A 31 -5.63 -3.02 -30.21
N VAL A 32 -5.06 -2.26 -31.14
CA VAL A 32 -4.97 -0.79 -31.05
C VAL A 32 -6.35 -0.12 -31.15
N ASP A 33 -7.28 -0.66 -31.90
CA ASP A 33 -8.62 -0.10 -32.05
C ASP A 33 -9.43 -0.31 -30.75
N GLU A 34 -9.28 -1.48 -30.10
CA GLU A 34 -9.82 -1.72 -28.77
C GLU A 34 -9.18 -0.79 -27.72
N GLN A 35 -7.85 -0.63 -27.74
CA GLN A 35 -7.17 0.31 -26.83
C GLN A 35 -7.73 1.73 -26.98
N ASN A 36 -7.92 2.20 -28.23
CA ASN A 36 -8.51 3.50 -28.50
C ASN A 36 -9.96 3.61 -27.98
N SER A 37 -10.73 2.54 -28.11
CA SER A 37 -12.09 2.45 -27.55
C SER A 37 -12.10 2.56 -26.03
N TYR A 38 -11.20 1.85 -25.34
CA TYR A 38 -11.05 1.90 -23.89
C TYR A 38 -10.59 3.30 -23.41
N PHE A 39 -9.65 3.94 -24.12
CA PHE A 39 -9.28 5.32 -23.82
C PHE A 39 -10.45 6.28 -23.99
N SER A 40 -11.23 6.16 -25.07
CA SER A 40 -12.41 6.99 -25.31
C SER A 40 -13.44 6.84 -24.17
N PHE A 41 -13.70 5.61 -23.74
CA PHE A 41 -14.56 5.32 -22.60
C PHE A 41 -14.01 5.95 -21.32
N ALA A 42 -12.71 5.77 -21.04
CA ALA A 42 -12.06 6.30 -19.85
C ALA A 42 -12.11 7.83 -19.79
N PHE A 43 -11.85 8.53 -20.88
CA PHE A 43 -11.94 10.01 -20.92
C PHE A 43 -13.36 10.50 -20.62
N LYS A 44 -14.39 9.81 -21.10
CA LYS A 44 -15.78 10.13 -20.72
C LYS A 44 -15.99 9.97 -19.23
N ARG A 45 -15.53 8.88 -18.63
CA ARG A 45 -15.63 8.63 -17.18
C ARG A 45 -14.84 9.66 -16.35
N ILE A 46 -13.65 10.03 -16.79
CA ILE A 46 -12.85 11.08 -16.14
C ILE A 46 -13.62 12.40 -16.15
N SER A 47 -14.15 12.81 -17.30
CA SER A 47 -14.95 14.03 -17.42
C SER A 47 -16.17 14.03 -16.46
N GLU A 48 -16.89 12.91 -16.37
CA GLU A 48 -17.99 12.72 -15.45
C GLU A 48 -17.55 12.81 -13.99
N GLY A 49 -16.41 12.18 -13.64
CA GLY A 49 -15.83 12.20 -12.30
C GLY A 49 -15.48 13.61 -11.83
N TYR A 50 -14.83 14.40 -12.70
CA TYR A 50 -14.53 15.82 -12.42
C TYR A 50 -15.80 16.64 -12.22
N ARG A 51 -16.81 16.46 -13.09
CA ARG A 51 -18.08 17.15 -12.94
C ARG A 51 -18.80 16.84 -11.64
N LYS A 52 -18.72 15.57 -11.18
CA LYS A 52 -19.32 15.09 -9.92
C LYS A 52 -18.43 15.32 -8.70
N LYS A 53 -17.21 15.81 -8.88
CA LYS A 53 -16.18 15.98 -7.82
C LYS A 53 -15.95 14.71 -7.03
N LEU A 54 -15.87 13.57 -7.73
CA LEU A 54 -15.58 12.28 -7.08
C LEU A 54 -14.19 12.31 -6.44
N PRO A 55 -13.98 11.69 -5.27
CA PRO A 55 -12.63 11.46 -4.75
C PRO A 55 -11.76 10.74 -5.80
N PRO A 56 -10.47 11.13 -5.98
CA PRO A 56 -9.62 10.59 -7.03
C PRO A 56 -9.48 9.07 -6.94
N ILE A 57 -9.39 8.53 -5.72
CA ILE A 57 -9.30 7.10 -5.50
C ILE A 57 -10.55 6.35 -5.97
N LEU A 58 -11.75 6.88 -5.74
CA LEU A 58 -12.99 6.25 -6.20
C LEU A 58 -13.12 6.29 -7.71
N LEU A 59 -12.70 7.39 -8.36
CA LEU A 59 -12.68 7.47 -9.82
C LEU A 59 -11.70 6.45 -10.42
N SER A 60 -10.51 6.29 -9.84
CA SER A 60 -9.53 5.29 -10.26
C SER A 60 -10.06 3.87 -10.10
N ILE A 61 -10.69 3.54 -8.97
CA ILE A 61 -11.30 2.23 -8.71
C ILE A 61 -12.37 1.91 -9.76
N GLN A 62 -13.29 2.85 -10.02
CA GLN A 62 -14.36 2.66 -11.00
C GLN A 62 -13.80 2.41 -12.41
N LEU A 63 -12.82 3.20 -12.84
CA LEU A 63 -12.18 3.04 -14.14
C LEU A 63 -11.54 1.67 -14.30
N TYR A 64 -10.77 1.23 -13.30
CA TYR A 64 -10.12 -0.08 -13.35
C TYR A 64 -11.15 -1.22 -13.42
N GLN A 65 -12.17 -1.18 -12.55
CA GLN A 65 -13.21 -2.21 -12.50
C GLN A 65 -13.99 -2.29 -13.82
N GLU A 66 -14.40 -1.15 -14.37
CA GLU A 66 -15.16 -1.09 -15.61
C GLU A 66 -14.32 -1.59 -16.80
N LEU A 67 -13.07 -1.14 -16.95
CA LEU A 67 -12.19 -1.55 -18.03
C LEU A 67 -11.82 -3.04 -17.96
N SER A 68 -11.45 -3.54 -16.78
CA SER A 68 -11.13 -4.97 -16.59
C SER A 68 -12.36 -5.85 -16.87
N THR A 69 -13.56 -5.39 -16.47
CA THR A 69 -14.81 -6.11 -16.75
C THR A 69 -15.13 -6.10 -18.25
N MET A 70 -14.94 -4.97 -18.94
CA MET A 70 -15.16 -4.87 -20.39
C MET A 70 -14.22 -5.78 -21.18
N ALA A 71 -12.97 -5.88 -20.75
CA ALA A 71 -11.95 -6.73 -21.38
C ALA A 71 -12.06 -8.20 -20.99
N GLY A 72 -12.78 -8.55 -19.92
CA GLY A 72 -12.86 -9.91 -19.41
C GLY A 72 -11.54 -10.41 -18.79
N VAL A 73 -10.68 -9.50 -18.29
CA VAL A 73 -9.37 -9.82 -17.71
C VAL A 73 -9.42 -9.60 -16.20
N ASP A 74 -9.22 -10.67 -15.42
CA ASP A 74 -9.33 -10.63 -13.96
C ASP A 74 -8.12 -9.98 -13.28
N ASP A 75 -6.89 -10.28 -13.71
CA ASP A 75 -5.64 -9.71 -13.19
C ASP A 75 -4.68 -9.34 -14.32
N PRO A 76 -4.83 -8.16 -14.91
CA PRO A 76 -3.95 -7.69 -15.98
C PRO A 76 -2.51 -7.43 -15.50
N TYR A 77 -2.29 -7.27 -14.18
CA TYR A 77 -0.97 -7.00 -13.60
C TYR A 77 -0.24 -8.26 -13.10
N SER A 78 -0.76 -9.47 -13.31
CA SER A 78 -0.20 -10.72 -12.78
C SER A 78 1.30 -10.89 -13.07
N GLU A 79 1.74 -10.64 -14.31
CA GLU A 79 3.15 -10.74 -14.69
C GLU A 79 4.01 -9.62 -14.05
N ILE A 80 3.50 -8.41 -13.96
CA ILE A 80 4.15 -7.28 -13.29
C ILE A 80 4.35 -7.60 -11.80
N LYS A 81 3.32 -8.15 -11.14
CA LYS A 81 3.40 -8.57 -9.73
C LYS A 81 4.44 -9.66 -9.53
N ARG A 82 4.45 -10.68 -10.39
CA ARG A 82 5.42 -11.76 -10.35
C ARG A 82 6.87 -11.25 -10.46
N LEU A 83 7.15 -10.40 -11.44
CA LEU A 83 8.47 -9.79 -11.64
C LEU A 83 8.90 -8.92 -10.46
N SER A 84 7.95 -8.17 -9.88
CA SER A 84 8.17 -7.35 -8.69
C SER A 84 8.57 -8.21 -7.48
N GLN A 85 7.87 -9.33 -7.27
CA GLN A 85 8.18 -10.27 -6.19
C GLN A 85 9.54 -10.94 -6.38
N GLU A 86 9.87 -11.37 -7.59
CA GLU A 86 11.18 -11.96 -7.88
C GLU A 86 12.33 -10.99 -7.60
N SER A 87 12.15 -9.71 -7.93
CA SER A 87 13.14 -8.68 -7.64
C SER A 87 13.27 -8.44 -6.14
N ALA A 88 12.16 -8.39 -5.41
CA ALA A 88 12.16 -8.24 -3.97
C ALA A 88 12.82 -9.45 -3.26
N LEU A 89 12.51 -10.67 -3.70
CA LEU A 89 13.12 -11.92 -3.17
C LEU A 89 14.63 -11.95 -3.36
N LYS A 90 15.15 -11.41 -4.46
CA LYS A 90 16.60 -11.31 -4.69
C LYS A 90 17.26 -10.27 -3.78
N ALA A 91 16.57 -9.17 -3.47
CA ALA A 91 17.09 -8.11 -2.60
C ALA A 91 17.00 -8.47 -1.11
N LEU A 92 16.00 -9.24 -0.71
CA LEU A 92 15.68 -9.55 0.68
C LEU A 92 16.89 -10.05 1.49
N PRO A 93 17.72 -11.02 1.05
CA PRO A 93 18.85 -11.51 1.84
C PRO A 93 19.90 -10.44 2.17
N PHE A 94 20.10 -9.50 1.27
CA PHE A 94 21.06 -8.39 1.49
C PHE A 94 20.53 -7.39 2.51
N ILE A 95 19.23 -7.09 2.44
CA ILE A 95 18.52 -6.22 3.37
C ILE A 95 18.47 -6.87 4.77
N GLU A 96 18.10 -8.15 4.85
CA GLU A 96 18.03 -8.92 6.10
C GLU A 96 19.37 -8.95 6.84
N LYS A 97 20.48 -9.19 6.12
CA LYS A 97 21.80 -9.19 6.72
C LYS A 97 22.11 -7.88 7.48
N LYS A 98 21.61 -6.73 6.99
CA LYS A 98 21.79 -5.46 7.66
C LYS A 98 20.82 -5.25 8.82
N ILE A 99 19.59 -5.71 8.68
CA ILE A 99 18.56 -5.68 9.73
C ILE A 99 18.98 -6.55 10.92
N ASP A 100 19.48 -7.76 10.65
CA ASP A 100 19.86 -8.74 11.68
C ASP A 100 21.11 -8.33 12.47
N ALA A 101 21.89 -7.38 11.97
CA ALA A 101 23.01 -6.78 12.71
C ALA A 101 22.55 -5.72 13.74
N LEU A 102 21.26 -5.37 13.77
CA LEU A 102 20.68 -4.34 14.61
C LEU A 102 19.75 -4.96 15.65
N GLU A 103 19.55 -4.23 16.76
CA GLU A 103 18.67 -4.67 17.84
C GLU A 103 17.67 -3.58 18.24
N GLY A 104 16.61 -3.98 18.90
CA GLY A 104 15.66 -3.08 19.56
C GLY A 104 15.03 -2.06 18.60
N TYR A 105 15.13 -0.79 18.96
CA TYR A 105 14.55 0.31 18.18
C TYR A 105 15.24 0.50 16.83
N ASP A 106 16.54 0.32 16.73
CA ASP A 106 17.27 0.48 15.47
C ASP A 106 16.90 -0.63 14.48
N ARG A 107 16.69 -1.85 14.96
CA ARG A 107 16.15 -2.95 14.15
C ARG A 107 14.73 -2.63 13.62
N LEU A 108 13.86 -2.08 14.46
CA LEU A 108 12.53 -1.63 14.00
C LEU A 108 12.66 -0.59 12.89
N ARG A 109 13.52 0.42 13.05
CA ARG A 109 13.74 1.44 12.01
C ARG A 109 14.21 0.85 10.69
N ALA A 110 15.11 -0.13 10.75
CA ALA A 110 15.58 -0.81 9.55
C ALA A 110 14.47 -1.65 8.89
N CYS A 111 13.63 -2.34 9.67
CA CYS A 111 12.44 -3.03 9.13
C CYS A 111 11.47 -2.06 8.43
N LEU A 112 11.23 -0.88 9.03
CA LEU A 112 10.40 0.15 8.42
C LEU A 112 11.01 0.71 7.13
N ALA A 113 12.34 0.90 7.10
CA ALA A 113 13.05 1.35 5.90
C ALA A 113 12.93 0.31 4.76
N ALA A 114 13.08 -0.98 5.05
CA ALA A 114 12.89 -2.07 4.08
C ALA A 114 11.46 -2.08 3.53
N SER A 115 10.48 -1.95 4.40
CA SER A 115 9.08 -1.90 4.08
C SER A 115 8.73 -0.70 3.16
N ILE A 116 9.36 0.47 3.36
CA ILE A 116 9.18 1.64 2.48
C ILE A 116 9.94 1.44 1.15
N ALA A 117 11.14 0.85 1.18
CA ALA A 117 11.92 0.60 -0.03
C ALA A 117 11.17 -0.28 -1.04
N GLY A 118 10.40 -1.26 -0.55
CA GLY A 118 9.53 -2.10 -1.37
C GLY A 118 8.51 -1.31 -2.19
N ASN A 119 8.05 -0.18 -1.71
CA ASN A 119 7.10 0.70 -2.41
C ASN A 119 7.70 1.40 -3.65
N LEU A 120 9.01 1.28 -3.86
CA LEU A 120 9.70 1.79 -5.04
C LEU A 120 9.82 0.74 -6.17
N ILE A 121 9.45 -0.53 -5.90
CA ILE A 121 9.31 -1.57 -6.93
C ILE A 121 8.02 -1.29 -7.73
N ASP A 122 7.84 -0.05 -8.15
CA ASP A 122 6.65 0.33 -8.91
C ASP A 122 6.98 0.22 -10.40
N TYR A 123 6.69 -0.95 -10.99
CA TYR A 123 6.76 -1.20 -12.43
C TYR A 123 5.66 -0.46 -13.21
N ASN A 124 5.28 0.74 -12.80
CA ASN A 124 4.33 1.54 -13.57
C ASN A 124 4.83 1.97 -14.95
N THR A 125 6.03 1.51 -15.33
CA THR A 125 6.55 1.64 -16.70
C THR A 125 7.10 0.28 -17.15
N ALA A 126 6.55 -0.28 -18.20
CA ALA A 126 6.95 -1.55 -18.82
C ALA A 126 8.45 -1.63 -19.25
N GLU A 127 9.18 -0.53 -19.16
CA GLU A 127 10.58 -0.40 -19.59
C GLU A 127 11.59 -0.54 -18.44
N HIS A 128 11.18 -0.50 -17.17
CA HIS A 128 12.12 -0.57 -16.03
C HIS A 128 12.09 -1.95 -15.39
N LYS A 129 13.16 -2.73 -15.63
CA LYS A 129 13.50 -3.87 -14.76
C LYS A 129 14.16 -3.27 -13.51
N PRO A 130 13.59 -3.42 -12.28
CA PRO A 130 14.30 -2.96 -11.10
C PRO A 130 15.63 -3.71 -11.02
N ASP A 131 16.69 -2.95 -11.00
CA ASP A 131 18.01 -3.48 -10.68
C ASP A 131 18.03 -3.88 -9.19
N LEU A 132 18.57 -5.05 -8.92
CA LEU A 132 18.77 -5.55 -7.55
C LEU A 132 19.54 -4.52 -6.70
N GLY A 133 20.58 -3.88 -7.30
CA GLY A 133 21.36 -2.83 -6.65
C GLY A 133 20.48 -1.66 -6.23
N ALA A 134 19.55 -1.23 -7.07
CA ALA A 134 18.71 -0.07 -6.82
C ALA A 134 17.82 -0.25 -5.57
N LEU A 135 17.31 -1.46 -5.30
CA LEU A 135 16.49 -1.72 -4.09
C LEU A 135 17.31 -1.66 -2.80
N VAL A 136 18.51 -2.23 -2.82
CA VAL A 136 19.42 -2.20 -1.67
C VAL A 136 19.88 -0.76 -1.43
N ASP A 137 20.26 -0.03 -2.47
CA ASP A 137 20.69 1.38 -2.39
C ASP A 137 19.58 2.27 -1.83
N VAL A 138 18.35 2.06 -2.27
CA VAL A 138 17.18 2.78 -1.74
C VAL A 138 16.95 2.47 -0.26
N PHE A 139 17.03 1.21 0.13
CA PHE A 139 16.93 0.82 1.54
C PHE A 139 18.01 1.52 2.39
N GLU A 140 19.26 1.53 1.93
CA GLU A 140 20.38 2.19 2.61
C GLU A 140 20.19 3.71 2.70
N SER A 141 19.69 4.32 1.62
CA SER A 141 19.35 5.74 1.61
C SER A 141 18.28 6.06 2.66
N ILE A 142 17.19 5.29 2.70
CA ILE A 142 16.12 5.48 3.69
C ILE A 142 16.63 5.27 5.12
N LEU A 143 17.48 4.26 5.34
CA LEU A 143 18.07 3.97 6.64
C LEU A 143 18.96 5.11 7.13
N THR A 144 19.68 5.75 6.21
CA THR A 144 20.61 6.86 6.49
C THR A 144 19.86 8.19 6.66
N GLU A 145 18.96 8.52 5.74
CA GLU A 145 18.21 9.78 5.73
C GLU A 145 17.09 9.80 6.79
N GLY A 146 16.54 8.64 7.11
CA GLY A 146 15.43 8.49 8.04
C GLY A 146 14.07 8.79 7.43
N PHE A 147 13.13 9.17 8.31
CA PHE A 147 11.75 9.49 7.96
C PHE A 147 11.48 10.97 8.19
N ALA A 148 10.93 11.66 7.20
CA ALA A 148 10.61 13.09 7.30
C ALA A 148 9.46 13.35 8.29
N LEU A 149 8.46 12.46 8.31
CA LEU A 149 7.51 12.34 9.41
C LEU A 149 7.87 11.06 10.17
N ASP A 150 8.36 11.19 11.40
CA ASP A 150 8.95 10.09 12.15
C ASP A 150 8.25 9.85 13.49
N ASP A 151 7.18 9.10 13.47
CA ASP A 151 6.52 8.58 14.65
C ASP A 151 7.00 7.16 15.04
N SER A 152 8.14 6.70 14.52
CA SER A 152 8.67 5.35 14.79
C SER A 152 8.99 5.11 16.27
N LYS A 153 9.35 6.17 17.03
CA LYS A 153 9.52 6.07 18.50
C LYS A 153 8.19 5.81 19.22
N HIS A 154 7.09 6.38 18.70
CA HIS A 154 5.76 6.09 19.23
C HIS A 154 5.37 4.65 18.91
N LEU A 155 5.57 4.20 17.67
CA LEU A 155 5.35 2.81 17.28
C LEU A 155 6.15 1.84 18.17
N TRP A 156 7.43 2.11 18.39
CA TRP A 156 8.27 1.30 19.28
C TRP A 156 7.69 1.17 20.69
N ARG A 157 7.22 2.28 21.28
CA ARG A 157 6.59 2.26 22.60
C ARG A 157 5.30 1.44 22.61
N SER A 158 4.44 1.62 21.61
CA SER A 158 3.20 0.85 21.46
C SER A 158 3.49 -0.65 21.33
N LEU A 159 4.48 -1.03 20.50
CA LEU A 159 4.87 -2.43 20.30
C LEU A 159 5.46 -3.07 21.57
N LYS A 160 6.15 -2.32 22.42
CA LYS A 160 6.78 -2.81 23.69
C LYS A 160 5.85 -2.80 24.87
N SER A 161 4.74 -2.04 24.82
CA SER A 161 3.88 -1.85 25.99
C SER A 161 3.09 -3.11 26.34
N ARG A 162 2.39 -3.70 25.38
CA ARG A 162 1.55 -4.88 25.55
C ARG A 162 1.28 -5.54 24.19
N PRO A 163 1.86 -6.71 23.92
CA PRO A 163 1.51 -7.48 22.74
C PRO A 163 0.02 -7.82 22.71
N GLY A 164 -0.56 -7.75 21.53
CA GLY A 164 -1.99 -7.98 21.28
C GLY A 164 -2.25 -8.42 19.85
N ASN A 165 -3.40 -8.05 19.33
CA ASN A 165 -3.80 -8.29 17.95
C ASN A 165 -3.39 -7.10 17.08
N LEU A 166 -2.52 -7.33 16.11
CA LEU A 166 -2.07 -6.32 15.15
C LEU A 166 -2.66 -6.59 13.78
N LEU A 167 -3.27 -5.57 13.19
CA LEU A 167 -3.73 -5.63 11.81
C LEU A 167 -2.71 -4.95 10.90
N TYR A 168 -2.19 -5.68 9.92
CA TYR A 168 -1.23 -5.19 8.95
C TYR A 168 -1.90 -5.08 7.58
N LEU A 169 -2.17 -3.86 7.12
CA LEU A 169 -2.80 -3.60 5.82
C LEU A 169 -1.72 -3.47 4.76
N ALA A 170 -1.61 -4.47 3.91
CA ALA A 170 -0.64 -4.54 2.83
C ALA A 170 -0.95 -3.56 1.68
N ASP A 171 0.07 -3.30 0.85
CA ASP A 171 -0.03 -2.51 -0.38
C ASP A 171 0.31 -3.41 -1.59
N ASN A 172 1.48 -3.26 -2.21
CA ASN A 172 1.81 -3.91 -3.49
C ASN A 172 2.40 -5.31 -3.34
N ALA A 173 2.21 -6.17 -4.36
CA ALA A 173 2.66 -7.57 -4.36
C ALA A 173 4.18 -7.74 -4.20
N GLY A 174 5.00 -6.89 -4.84
CA GLY A 174 6.45 -6.93 -4.63
C GLY A 174 6.87 -6.40 -3.26
N GLU A 175 6.15 -5.41 -2.75
CA GLU A 175 6.43 -4.76 -1.47
C GLU A 175 6.25 -5.71 -0.28
N VAL A 176 5.26 -6.61 -0.32
CA VAL A 176 4.95 -7.53 0.78
C VAL A 176 6.13 -8.47 1.10
N ILE A 177 7.02 -8.74 0.15
CA ILE A 177 8.24 -9.51 0.39
C ILE A 177 9.21 -8.76 1.31
N LEU A 178 9.30 -7.44 1.16
CA LEU A 178 10.13 -6.59 2.03
C LEU A 178 9.43 -6.22 3.34
N ASP A 179 8.17 -6.63 3.54
CA ASP A 179 7.49 -6.60 4.83
C ASP A 179 7.82 -7.83 5.70
N ILE A 180 8.45 -8.90 5.17
CA ILE A 180 8.82 -10.09 5.95
C ILE A 180 9.66 -9.76 7.18
N PRO A 181 10.70 -8.91 7.12
CA PRO A 181 11.50 -8.57 8.30
C PRO A 181 10.69 -7.93 9.45
N ILE A 182 9.77 -7.03 9.14
CA ILE A 182 8.92 -6.42 10.18
C ILE A 182 7.93 -7.44 10.76
N LEU A 183 7.39 -8.34 9.95
CA LEU A 183 6.48 -9.39 10.43
C LEU A 183 7.20 -10.37 11.38
N ARG A 184 8.45 -10.77 11.08
CA ARG A 184 9.28 -11.55 12.01
C ARG A 184 9.50 -10.80 13.32
N PHE A 185 9.87 -9.51 13.23
CA PHE A 185 10.10 -8.67 14.39
C PHE A 185 8.85 -8.54 15.26
N LEU A 186 7.68 -8.35 14.67
CA LEU A 186 6.40 -8.32 15.39
C LEU A 186 6.10 -9.63 16.10
N LYS A 187 6.35 -10.76 15.43
CA LYS A 187 6.19 -12.09 16.01
C LYS A 187 7.13 -12.34 17.19
N GLU A 188 8.41 -11.94 17.08
CA GLU A 188 9.39 -11.99 18.17
C GLU A 188 8.96 -11.17 19.38
N LEU A 189 8.29 -10.02 19.17
CA LEU A 189 7.71 -9.20 20.22
C LEU A 189 6.41 -9.78 20.82
N GLY A 190 5.90 -10.90 20.28
CA GLY A 190 4.71 -11.58 20.77
C GLY A 190 3.39 -11.09 20.19
N TRP A 191 3.40 -10.26 19.14
CA TRP A 191 2.20 -9.78 18.47
C TRP A 191 1.55 -10.88 17.61
N LYS A 192 0.22 -10.96 17.66
CA LYS A 192 -0.58 -11.79 16.77
C LYS A 192 -0.97 -10.95 15.57
N THR A 193 -0.28 -11.13 14.47
CA THR A 193 -0.48 -10.33 13.27
C THR A 193 -1.51 -10.97 12.35
N THR A 194 -2.50 -10.17 11.93
CA THR A 194 -3.38 -10.49 10.79
C THR A 194 -2.93 -9.63 9.61
N PHE A 195 -2.48 -10.30 8.55
CA PHE A 195 -1.99 -9.66 7.32
C PHE A 195 -3.13 -9.57 6.31
N VAL A 196 -3.51 -8.36 5.94
CA VAL A 196 -4.67 -8.09 5.09
C VAL A 196 -4.24 -7.66 3.70
N VAL A 197 -4.71 -8.38 2.70
CA VAL A 197 -4.52 -8.09 1.28
C VAL A 197 -5.83 -7.66 0.63
N LYS A 198 -5.86 -7.40 -0.68
CA LYS A 198 -7.09 -7.03 -1.40
C LYS A 198 -7.97 -8.26 -1.66
N GLY A 199 -9.28 -8.04 -1.74
CA GLY A 199 -10.25 -9.11 -2.03
C GLY A 199 -10.23 -9.61 -3.47
N ARG A 200 -9.79 -8.75 -4.41
CA ARG A 200 -9.57 -9.07 -5.84
C ARG A 200 -8.40 -8.25 -6.36
N ALA A 201 -7.82 -8.71 -7.48
CA ALA A 201 -6.74 -8.00 -8.14
C ALA A 201 -7.13 -6.56 -8.51
N MET A 202 -6.29 -5.62 -8.12
CA MET A 202 -6.43 -4.18 -8.36
C MET A 202 -5.05 -3.62 -8.64
N THR A 203 -4.73 -3.38 -9.90
CA THR A 203 -3.38 -3.06 -10.37
C THR A 203 -2.34 -4.00 -9.75
N ASN A 204 -1.25 -3.48 -9.19
CA ASN A 204 -0.18 -4.26 -8.56
C ASN A 204 -0.40 -4.51 -7.05
N ASP A 205 -1.57 -4.17 -6.49
CA ASP A 205 -1.90 -4.43 -5.09
C ASP A 205 -1.88 -5.95 -4.80
N ALA A 206 -1.42 -6.33 -3.61
CA ALA A 206 -1.30 -7.74 -3.21
C ALA A 206 -2.67 -8.38 -2.94
N THR A 207 -2.84 -9.62 -3.41
CA THR A 207 -3.96 -10.53 -3.12
C THR A 207 -3.49 -11.75 -2.33
N GLU A 208 -4.42 -12.61 -1.90
CA GLU A 208 -4.06 -13.86 -1.22
C GLU A 208 -3.16 -14.76 -2.07
N GLU A 209 -3.32 -14.73 -3.40
CA GLU A 209 -2.51 -15.51 -4.33
C GLU A 209 -1.05 -15.04 -4.34
N ASP A 210 -0.84 -13.74 -4.25
CA ASP A 210 0.50 -13.13 -4.24
C ASP A 210 1.30 -13.45 -2.97
N VAL A 211 0.64 -13.76 -1.86
CA VAL A 211 1.31 -14.12 -0.58
C VAL A 211 1.36 -15.63 -0.31
N ARG A 212 0.66 -16.42 -1.13
CA ARG A 212 0.66 -17.88 -1.00
C ARG A 212 2.06 -18.48 -1.23
N GLY A 213 2.48 -19.39 -0.36
CA GLY A 213 3.80 -20.02 -0.43
C GLY A 213 4.96 -19.15 0.02
N THR A 214 4.69 -17.89 0.40
CA THR A 214 5.70 -17.00 1.00
C THR A 214 5.87 -17.28 2.50
N GLU A 215 6.93 -16.75 3.10
CA GLU A 215 7.13 -16.86 4.55
C GLU A 215 6.04 -16.17 5.37
N ILE A 216 5.31 -15.22 4.78
CA ILE A 216 4.23 -14.48 5.45
C ILE A 216 3.20 -15.44 6.07
N GLU A 217 2.89 -16.57 5.41
CA GLU A 217 1.97 -17.59 5.93
C GLU A 217 2.40 -18.19 7.28
N LYS A 218 3.71 -18.18 7.57
CA LYS A 218 4.25 -18.66 8.85
C LYS A 218 4.32 -17.58 9.93
N LEU A 219 4.21 -16.31 9.52
CA LEU A 219 4.41 -15.15 10.37
C LEU A 219 3.10 -14.51 10.79
N ALA A 220 2.06 -14.60 9.97
CA ALA A 220 0.78 -13.92 10.18
C ALA A 220 -0.40 -14.79 9.71
N THR A 221 -1.59 -14.49 10.23
CA THR A 221 -2.84 -15.00 9.66
C THR A 221 -3.17 -14.13 8.44
N ILE A 222 -3.29 -14.76 7.26
CA ILE A 222 -3.64 -14.05 6.02
C ILE A 222 -5.15 -13.97 5.89
N THR A 223 -5.65 -12.82 5.50
CA THR A 223 -7.04 -12.57 5.11
C THR A 223 -7.10 -11.44 4.09
N ASN A 224 -8.29 -11.15 3.56
CA ASN A 224 -8.49 -10.07 2.63
C ASN A 224 -9.54 -9.06 3.10
N SER A 225 -9.52 -7.87 2.51
CA SER A 225 -10.46 -6.79 2.84
C SER A 225 -11.87 -7.01 2.29
N GLY A 226 -12.09 -8.01 1.44
CA GLY A 226 -13.32 -8.20 0.66
C GLY A 226 -13.50 -7.18 -0.47
N ALA A 227 -12.69 -6.13 -0.53
CA ALA A 227 -12.82 -5.08 -1.52
C ALA A 227 -12.09 -5.40 -2.83
N TRP A 228 -12.74 -5.09 -3.94
CA TRP A 228 -12.08 -4.92 -5.23
C TRP A 228 -11.74 -3.45 -5.42
N ALA A 229 -10.67 -2.99 -4.77
CA ALA A 229 -10.36 -1.56 -4.69
C ALA A 229 -8.92 -1.30 -4.29
N HIS A 230 -8.39 -0.14 -4.67
CA HIS A 230 -7.22 0.44 -4.02
C HIS A 230 -7.57 0.83 -2.58
N GLY A 231 -6.66 0.58 -1.65
CA GLY A 231 -6.91 0.84 -0.25
C GLY A 231 -8.07 -0.01 0.31
N VAL A 232 -8.80 0.56 1.26
CA VAL A 232 -9.93 -0.08 1.95
C VAL A 232 -11.12 0.89 2.08
N PRO A 233 -11.75 1.32 0.96
CA PRO A 233 -12.93 2.19 1.03
C PRO A 233 -14.03 1.53 1.85
N ILE A 234 -14.54 2.22 2.86
CA ILE A 234 -15.48 1.67 3.84
C ILE A 234 -16.77 1.11 3.21
N GLU A 235 -17.14 1.64 2.05
CA GLU A 235 -18.32 1.25 1.30
C GLU A 235 -18.13 -0.07 0.52
N LEU A 236 -16.87 -0.51 0.32
CA LEU A 236 -16.51 -1.66 -0.52
C LEU A 236 -15.92 -2.83 0.28
N VAL A 237 -15.54 -2.61 1.53
CA VAL A 237 -14.95 -3.67 2.37
C VAL A 237 -16.01 -4.58 2.99
N SER A 238 -15.59 -5.80 3.36
CA SER A 238 -16.46 -6.76 4.02
C SER A 238 -16.77 -6.37 5.47
N LYS A 239 -17.86 -6.92 6.02
CA LYS A 239 -18.23 -6.75 7.45
C LYS A 239 -17.19 -7.40 8.36
N GLU A 240 -16.65 -8.53 7.95
CA GLU A 240 -15.60 -9.29 8.64
C GLU A 240 -14.33 -8.44 8.78
N PHE A 241 -13.93 -7.76 7.70
CA PHE A 241 -12.79 -6.83 7.74
C PHE A 241 -13.04 -5.66 8.71
N LEU A 242 -14.24 -5.06 8.71
CA LEU A 242 -14.57 -3.99 9.66
C LEU A 242 -14.55 -4.47 11.13
N GLN A 243 -14.94 -5.71 11.38
CA GLN A 243 -14.81 -6.32 12.72
C GLN A 243 -13.35 -6.49 13.11
N LEU A 244 -12.49 -6.99 12.21
CA LEU A 244 -11.05 -7.09 12.45
C LEU A 244 -10.42 -5.73 12.77
N MET A 245 -10.78 -4.68 12.01
CA MET A 245 -10.33 -3.30 12.30
C MET A 245 -10.72 -2.84 13.70
N THR A 246 -11.93 -3.20 14.17
CA THR A 246 -12.43 -2.80 15.50
C THR A 246 -11.80 -3.61 16.63
N GLN A 247 -11.48 -4.88 16.39
CA GLN A 247 -10.96 -5.81 17.40
C GLN A 247 -9.42 -5.77 17.52
N SER A 248 -8.76 -4.99 16.68
CA SER A 248 -7.31 -4.85 16.71
C SER A 248 -6.86 -3.87 17.80
N ASP A 249 -5.73 -4.16 18.43
CA ASP A 249 -5.09 -3.28 19.40
C ASP A 249 -4.22 -2.21 18.72
N LEU A 250 -3.73 -2.52 17.52
CA LEU A 250 -2.86 -1.66 16.72
C LEU A 250 -3.03 -1.96 15.22
N ILE A 251 -2.95 -0.92 14.40
CA ILE A 251 -2.99 -1.05 12.94
C ILE A 251 -1.71 -0.48 12.34
N ILE A 252 -1.04 -1.25 11.49
CA ILE A 252 -0.01 -0.80 10.55
C ILE A 252 -0.62 -0.79 9.17
N SER A 253 -0.52 0.34 8.47
CA SER A 253 -1.19 0.57 7.20
C SER A 253 -0.19 1.04 6.15
N LYS A 254 -0.02 0.25 5.08
CA LYS A 254 0.94 0.48 4.01
C LYS A 254 0.32 1.22 2.84
N GLY A 255 1.14 2.10 2.23
CA GLY A 255 0.82 2.74 0.97
C GLY A 255 -0.13 3.93 1.05
N GLN A 256 -0.22 4.66 -0.06
CA GLN A 256 -0.97 5.92 -0.13
C GLN A 256 -2.49 5.72 -0.23
N ALA A 257 -2.94 4.69 -0.94
CA ALA A 257 -4.37 4.40 -1.07
C ALA A 257 -5.02 4.12 0.29
N ASN A 258 -4.27 3.51 1.21
CA ASN A 258 -4.73 3.32 2.58
C ASN A 258 -4.76 4.64 3.37
N ILE A 259 -3.87 5.60 3.10
CA ILE A 259 -3.95 6.96 3.69
C ILE A 259 -5.25 7.67 3.29
N GLU A 260 -5.75 7.43 2.09
CA GLU A 260 -7.00 8.04 1.60
C GLU A 260 -8.26 7.37 2.19
N THR A 261 -8.19 6.08 2.54
CA THR A 261 -9.38 5.27 2.82
C THR A 261 -9.52 4.86 4.29
N VAL A 262 -8.42 4.48 4.97
CA VAL A 262 -8.43 4.05 6.38
C VAL A 262 -8.94 5.13 7.35
N PRO A 263 -8.66 6.44 7.18
CA PRO A 263 -9.11 7.45 8.12
C PRO A 263 -10.61 7.45 8.39
N LYS A 264 -11.45 7.17 7.38
CA LYS A 264 -12.92 7.04 7.56
C LYS A 264 -13.31 5.86 8.45
N ILE A 265 -12.55 4.75 8.35
CA ILE A 265 -12.77 3.57 9.20
C ILE A 265 -12.24 3.86 10.60
N GLN A 266 -11.06 4.47 10.70
CA GLN A 266 -10.45 4.81 12.00
C GLN A 266 -11.35 5.73 12.84
N GLN A 267 -12.05 6.68 12.22
CA GLN A 267 -13.03 7.52 12.92
C GLN A 267 -14.13 6.70 13.61
N LYS A 268 -14.48 5.53 13.08
CA LYS A 268 -15.49 4.65 13.66
C LYS A 268 -14.92 3.66 14.66
N THR A 269 -13.72 3.16 14.43
CA THR A 269 -13.09 2.12 15.25
C THR A 269 -12.27 2.70 16.41
N GLY A 270 -11.74 3.90 16.24
CA GLY A 270 -10.88 4.56 17.22
C GLY A 270 -9.48 3.97 17.38
N VAL A 271 -9.12 2.90 16.64
CA VAL A 271 -7.87 2.15 16.84
C VAL A 271 -6.65 2.95 16.40
N GLU A 272 -5.58 2.91 17.22
CA GLU A 272 -4.31 3.54 16.90
C GLU A 272 -3.74 2.97 15.59
N THR A 273 -3.40 3.87 14.66
CA THR A 273 -2.96 3.50 13.31
C THR A 273 -1.64 4.18 12.96
N TYR A 274 -0.71 3.42 12.39
CA TYR A 274 0.54 3.91 11.84
C TYR A 274 0.55 3.72 10.33
N TYR A 275 0.70 4.83 9.60
CA TYR A 275 0.84 4.82 8.15
C TYR A 275 2.32 4.79 7.78
N ILE A 276 2.71 3.81 6.95
CA ILE A 276 4.09 3.61 6.50
C ILE A 276 4.09 3.69 4.98
N THR A 277 4.73 4.73 4.43
CA THR A 277 4.71 4.97 2.98
C THR A 277 5.82 5.91 2.54
N LYS A 278 6.07 5.93 1.21
CA LYS A 278 6.73 7.06 0.54
C LYS A 278 5.67 7.97 -0.05
N ALA A 279 5.77 9.27 0.22
CA ALA A 279 4.82 10.26 -0.26
C ALA A 279 5.09 10.56 -1.76
N LYS A 280 4.39 9.87 -2.67
CA LYS A 280 4.58 9.96 -4.14
C LYS A 280 3.75 11.09 -4.77
N CYS A 281 2.59 11.41 -4.18
CA CYS A 281 1.64 12.39 -4.69
C CYS A 281 1.74 13.69 -3.90
N SER A 282 1.92 14.83 -4.58
CA SER A 282 2.01 16.15 -3.94
C SER A 282 0.78 16.47 -3.08
N HIS A 283 -0.38 16.02 -3.51
CA HIS A 283 -1.63 16.29 -2.83
C HIS A 283 -1.77 15.50 -1.52
N ILE A 284 -1.48 14.18 -1.55
CA ILE A 284 -1.46 13.35 -0.34
C ILE A 284 -0.36 13.84 0.61
N SER A 285 0.83 14.17 0.08
CA SER A 285 1.93 14.72 0.87
C SER A 285 1.47 15.97 1.63
N GLN A 286 0.79 16.87 0.96
CA GLN A 286 0.27 18.11 1.56
C GLN A 286 -0.80 17.82 2.63
N ALA A 287 -1.69 16.85 2.37
CA ALA A 287 -2.74 16.45 3.30
C ALA A 287 -2.20 15.87 4.61
N ILE A 288 -1.03 15.23 4.58
CA ILE A 288 -0.37 14.64 5.76
C ILE A 288 0.72 15.53 6.36
N GLY A 289 1.05 16.66 5.73
CA GLY A 289 2.10 17.58 6.18
C GLY A 289 3.52 17.14 5.79
N ALA A 290 3.65 16.36 4.71
CA ALA A 290 4.92 15.92 4.12
C ALA A 290 5.21 16.64 2.80
N ARG A 291 6.38 16.39 2.21
CA ARG A 291 6.74 16.78 0.86
C ARG A 291 6.71 15.55 -0.07
N LYS A 292 6.50 15.80 -1.36
CA LYS A 292 6.63 14.72 -2.34
C LYS A 292 8.06 14.14 -2.32
N GLY A 293 8.16 12.84 -2.20
CA GLY A 293 9.42 12.10 -2.08
C GLY A 293 9.77 11.70 -0.64
N ASP A 294 9.13 12.28 0.37
CA ASP A 294 9.42 11.99 1.77
C ASP A 294 9.07 10.55 2.15
N ASN A 295 9.93 9.95 2.99
CA ASN A 295 9.63 8.70 3.68
C ASN A 295 8.86 9.02 4.97
N VAL A 296 7.78 8.28 5.22
CA VAL A 296 6.81 8.63 6.25
C VAL A 296 6.49 7.44 7.15
N VAL A 297 6.59 7.67 8.45
CA VAL A 297 6.00 6.85 9.52
C VAL A 297 5.10 7.78 10.33
N LEU A 298 3.80 7.78 10.04
CA LEU A 298 2.85 8.74 10.59
C LEU A 298 1.88 8.05 11.53
N ARG A 299 1.80 8.52 12.77
CA ARG A 299 0.84 8.05 13.78
C ARG A 299 -0.48 8.79 13.69
N ARG A 300 -1.55 8.03 13.80
CA ARG A 300 -2.88 8.51 14.18
C ARG A 300 -3.24 7.85 15.52
N PRO A 301 -3.29 8.61 16.61
CA PRO A 301 -3.54 8.05 17.93
C PRO A 301 -4.97 7.52 18.06
N ILE A 302 -5.22 6.82 19.17
CA ILE A 302 -6.56 6.36 19.55
C ILE A 302 -7.51 7.56 19.56
N ILE A 303 -8.66 7.38 18.93
CA ILE A 303 -9.78 8.33 19.02
C ILE A 303 -10.65 7.88 20.18
N THR A 304 -10.55 8.57 21.30
CA THR A 304 -11.53 8.39 22.40
C THR A 304 -12.80 9.16 22.05
N ALA A 305 -13.93 8.46 22.11
CA ALA A 305 -15.25 9.05 21.92
C ALA A 305 -15.56 10.13 22.98
#